data_36d275fd29e59283217dd2dabb22fd9b
#
_entry.id   36d275fd29e59283217dd2dabb22fd9b
#
_cell.length_a   1.000
_cell.length_b   1.000
_cell.length_c   1.000
_cell.angle_alpha   90.00
_cell.angle_beta   90.00
_cell.angle_gamma   90.00
#
_symmetry.space_group_name_H-M   'P 1'
#
loop_
_entity.id
_entity.type
_entity.pdbx_description
1 polymer ?
#
loop_
_entity_poly.entity_id
_entity_poly.type
_entity_poly.pdbx_seq_one_letter_code
_entity_poly.pdbx_strand_id
1 'polypeptide(L)'
;MTGPLIERLPAVRGDYGEAVPMARHTWFGVGGPADIIFSPADAADLGAFLAACPAEIPVLPVGAGSNLLVRDGGIPGVVVRLGAHMTTISHEGEIVTAGSGATDANVARYAARNGLAGLEFLIGIPGTVGGGLRMNAGAYGGEFRDITIRAHGFDRQ
;
A
#
# COMPACT_ATOMS: atom_id res chain seq x y z
N MET A 1 10.13 -15.79 -23.54
CA MET A 1 10.23 -14.37 -23.97
C MET A 1 11.32 -13.73 -23.14
N THR A 2 12.43 -13.34 -23.75
CA THR A 2 13.73 -13.03 -23.12
C THR A 2 14.09 -11.54 -23.17
N GLY A 3 13.12 -10.65 -23.07
CA GLY A 3 13.35 -9.21 -22.95
C GLY A 3 13.38 -8.75 -21.48
N PRO A 4 13.85 -7.51 -21.20
CA PRO A 4 13.79 -6.90 -19.89
C PRO A 4 12.36 -6.90 -19.33
N LEU A 5 12.23 -7.04 -18.01
CA LEU A 5 10.91 -7.12 -17.37
C LEU A 5 10.03 -5.88 -17.68
N ILE A 6 10.63 -4.70 -17.72
CA ILE A 6 9.95 -3.45 -18.00
C ILE A 6 9.23 -3.43 -19.36
N GLU A 7 9.80 -4.08 -20.40
CA GLU A 7 9.21 -4.16 -21.74
C GLU A 7 7.96 -5.06 -21.81
N ARG A 8 7.75 -5.87 -20.78
CA ARG A 8 6.62 -6.79 -20.66
C ARG A 8 5.47 -6.21 -19.85
N LEU A 9 5.69 -5.07 -19.21
CA LEU A 9 4.68 -4.42 -18.37
C LEU A 9 3.77 -3.51 -19.19
N PRO A 10 2.50 -3.35 -18.79
CA PRO A 10 1.58 -2.44 -19.44
C PRO A 10 2.02 -0.98 -19.30
N ALA A 11 1.61 -0.12 -20.23
CA ALA A 11 1.73 1.31 -20.08
C ALA A 11 0.85 1.79 -18.91
N VAL A 12 1.36 2.71 -18.10
CA VAL A 12 0.71 3.29 -16.93
C VAL A 12 0.76 4.81 -16.98
N ARG A 13 -0.03 5.47 -16.13
CA ARG A 13 0.03 6.93 -15.94
C ARG A 13 0.99 7.32 -14.81
N GLY A 14 1.18 6.43 -13.87
CA GLY A 14 2.18 6.55 -12.81
C GLY A 14 3.58 6.22 -13.30
N ASP A 15 4.48 5.92 -12.37
CA ASP A 15 5.90 5.76 -12.65
C ASP A 15 6.38 4.33 -12.38
N TYR A 16 7.27 3.85 -13.25
CA TYR A 16 8.10 2.68 -13.01
C TYR A 16 9.53 3.08 -12.61
N GLY A 17 10.08 2.35 -11.62
CA GLY A 17 11.50 2.41 -11.28
C GLY A 17 12.11 1.02 -11.39
N GLU A 18 13.29 0.90 -12.02
CA GLU A 18 14.00 -0.37 -12.20
C GLU A 18 15.10 -0.54 -11.16
N ALA A 19 15.29 -1.76 -10.69
CA ALA A 19 16.36 -2.14 -9.76
C ALA A 19 16.44 -1.23 -8.50
N VAL A 20 15.29 -0.86 -7.95
CA VAL A 20 15.20 0.10 -6.85
C VAL A 20 15.53 -0.57 -5.51
N PRO A 21 16.56 -0.11 -4.75
CA PRO A 21 16.91 -0.69 -3.46
C PRO A 21 15.75 -0.58 -2.45
N MET A 22 15.26 -1.71 -1.98
CA MET A 22 14.16 -1.76 -1.01
C MET A 22 14.55 -1.21 0.36
N ALA A 23 15.82 -1.10 0.68
CA ALA A 23 16.32 -0.43 1.88
C ALA A 23 15.77 1.00 2.04
N ARG A 24 15.44 1.69 0.94
CA ARG A 24 14.81 3.03 0.96
C ARG A 24 13.30 3.00 1.23
N HIS A 25 12.69 1.82 1.21
CA HIS A 25 11.25 1.60 1.26
C HIS A 25 10.82 0.69 2.40
N THR A 26 11.74 0.31 3.28
CA THR A 26 11.50 -0.50 4.48
C THR A 26 11.93 0.26 5.73
N TRP A 27 11.26 0.03 6.83
CA TRP A 27 11.64 0.62 8.13
C TRP A 27 12.95 0.07 8.68
N PHE A 28 13.27 -1.17 8.35
CA PHE A 28 14.56 -1.76 8.75
C PHE A 28 15.75 -1.13 8.03
N GLY A 29 15.54 -0.36 6.97
CA GLY A 29 16.60 0.29 6.21
C GLY A 29 17.55 -0.68 5.50
N VAL A 30 17.12 -1.92 5.30
CA VAL A 30 17.84 -2.97 4.59
C VAL A 30 16.98 -3.60 3.51
N GLY A 31 17.61 -4.27 2.56
CA GLY A 31 16.95 -5.01 1.48
C GLY A 31 17.55 -4.72 0.11
N GLY A 32 17.74 -5.79 -0.67
CA GLY A 32 18.15 -5.73 -2.06
C GLY A 32 17.10 -5.07 -2.97
N PRO A 33 17.37 -4.99 -4.27
CA PRO A 33 16.51 -4.28 -5.20
C PRO A 33 15.17 -5.01 -5.44
N ALA A 34 14.09 -4.26 -5.64
CA ALA A 34 12.94 -4.74 -6.40
C ALA A 34 13.30 -4.68 -7.89
N ASP A 35 12.92 -5.71 -8.66
CA ASP A 35 13.13 -5.67 -10.12
C ASP A 35 12.46 -4.43 -10.69
N ILE A 36 11.18 -4.23 -10.37
CA ILE A 36 10.42 -3.03 -10.72
C ILE A 36 9.67 -2.53 -9.48
N ILE A 37 9.66 -1.21 -9.27
CA ILE A 37 8.67 -0.54 -8.41
C ILE A 37 7.67 0.18 -9.32
N PHE A 38 6.40 -0.04 -9.10
CA PHE A 38 5.31 0.73 -9.70
C PHE A 38 4.67 1.64 -8.67
N SER A 39 4.62 2.93 -8.97
CA SER A 39 3.92 3.94 -8.18
C SER A 39 2.70 4.41 -8.98
N PRO A 40 1.49 3.88 -8.71
CA PRO A 40 0.30 4.25 -9.48
C PRO A 40 -0.08 5.72 -9.26
N ALA A 41 -0.55 6.36 -10.34
CA ALA A 41 -1.04 7.74 -10.28
C ALA A 41 -2.34 7.86 -9.46
N ASP A 42 -3.17 6.82 -9.48
CA ASP A 42 -4.42 6.70 -8.71
C ASP A 42 -4.92 5.25 -8.70
N ALA A 43 -6.10 5.03 -8.11
CA ALA A 43 -6.73 3.73 -8.04
C ALA A 43 -7.12 3.15 -9.41
N ALA A 44 -7.53 4.01 -10.35
CA ALA A 44 -7.89 3.56 -11.71
C ALA A 44 -6.65 3.08 -12.49
N ASP A 45 -5.52 3.77 -12.33
CA ASP A 45 -4.23 3.36 -12.90
C ASP A 45 -3.76 2.02 -12.33
N LEU A 46 -3.91 1.82 -11.00
CA LEU A 46 -3.65 0.53 -10.36
C LEU A 46 -4.53 -0.58 -10.94
N GLY A 47 -5.83 -0.33 -11.07
CA GLY A 47 -6.77 -1.30 -11.63
C GLY A 47 -6.42 -1.68 -13.08
N ALA A 48 -6.11 -0.69 -13.93
CA ALA A 48 -5.67 -0.91 -15.30
C ALA A 48 -4.36 -1.72 -15.38
N PHE A 49 -3.39 -1.38 -14.53
CA PHE A 49 -2.15 -2.15 -14.42
C PHE A 49 -2.43 -3.61 -14.04
N LEU A 50 -3.23 -3.86 -13.00
CA LEU A 50 -3.50 -5.23 -12.52
C LEU A 50 -4.22 -6.07 -13.59
N ALA A 51 -5.17 -5.49 -14.31
CA ALA A 51 -5.90 -6.17 -15.39
C ALA A 51 -5.02 -6.52 -16.59
N ALA A 52 -4.01 -5.69 -16.92
CA ALA A 52 -3.16 -5.87 -18.09
C ALA A 52 -1.81 -6.54 -17.78
N CYS A 53 -1.39 -6.60 -16.52
CA CYS A 53 -0.12 -7.20 -16.11
C CYS A 53 -0.16 -8.72 -16.33
N PRO A 54 0.81 -9.32 -17.07
CA PRO A 54 0.87 -10.76 -17.29
C PRO A 54 0.78 -11.57 -16.01
N ALA A 55 -0.04 -12.62 -15.99
CA ALA A 55 -0.36 -13.39 -14.79
C ALA A 55 0.87 -14.03 -14.12
N GLU A 56 1.87 -14.39 -14.92
CA GLU A 56 3.12 -15.01 -14.47
C GLU A 56 4.09 -14.02 -13.77
N ILE A 57 3.88 -12.70 -13.90
CA ILE A 57 4.72 -11.71 -13.23
C ILE A 57 4.22 -11.54 -11.79
N PRO A 58 5.07 -11.82 -10.77
CA PRO A 58 4.70 -11.59 -9.38
C PRO A 58 4.41 -10.11 -9.12
N VAL A 59 3.35 -9.83 -8.35
CA VAL A 59 3.00 -8.48 -7.92
C VAL A 59 2.85 -8.45 -6.39
N LEU A 60 3.61 -7.57 -5.75
CA LEU A 60 3.59 -7.39 -4.29
C LEU A 60 3.18 -5.95 -3.94
N PRO A 61 1.98 -5.74 -3.38
CA PRO A 61 1.62 -4.42 -2.85
C PRO A 61 2.37 -4.14 -1.54
N VAL A 62 2.91 -2.91 -1.42
CA VAL A 62 3.65 -2.44 -0.24
C VAL A 62 3.15 -1.05 0.14
N GLY A 63 2.84 -0.89 1.43
CA GLY A 63 2.52 0.42 2.03
C GLY A 63 3.77 1.12 2.57
N ALA A 64 3.79 1.40 3.88
CA ALA A 64 4.93 2.07 4.55
C ALA A 64 6.18 1.17 4.70
N GLY A 65 6.09 -0.13 4.43
CA GLY A 65 7.20 -1.07 4.62
C GLY A 65 7.60 -1.29 6.08
N SER A 66 6.72 -0.98 7.03
CA SER A 66 7.00 -1.09 8.47
C SER A 66 7.05 -2.54 8.99
N ASN A 67 6.37 -3.45 8.28
CA ASN A 67 6.34 -4.88 8.61
C ASN A 67 6.95 -5.74 7.51
N LEU A 68 7.94 -5.21 6.80
CA LEU A 68 8.58 -5.88 5.67
C LEU A 68 10.10 -5.93 5.85
N LEU A 69 10.63 -7.15 5.88
CA LEU A 69 12.06 -7.42 5.83
C LEU A 69 12.41 -8.02 4.48
N VAL A 70 13.20 -7.31 3.70
CA VAL A 70 13.66 -7.74 2.37
C VAL A 70 15.09 -8.23 2.47
N ARG A 71 15.37 -9.41 1.93
CA ARG A 71 16.72 -9.98 1.85
C ARG A 71 17.54 -9.30 0.75
N ASP A 72 18.87 -9.52 0.77
CA ASP A 72 19.82 -8.94 -0.20
C ASP A 72 19.52 -9.30 -1.66
N GLY A 73 18.90 -10.47 -1.90
CA GLY A 73 18.45 -10.89 -3.22
C GLY A 73 17.28 -10.06 -3.80
N GLY A 74 16.69 -9.19 -3.01
CA GLY A 74 15.62 -8.30 -3.45
C GLY A 74 14.26 -8.97 -3.62
N ILE A 75 13.40 -8.35 -4.44
CA ILE A 75 12.04 -8.82 -4.72
C ILE A 75 11.87 -8.97 -6.23
N PRO A 76 11.60 -10.20 -6.71
CA PRO A 76 11.33 -10.43 -8.13
C PRO A 76 9.95 -9.90 -8.53
N GLY A 77 9.83 -9.45 -9.77
CA GLY A 77 8.57 -8.96 -10.34
C GLY A 77 8.31 -7.48 -10.03
N VAL A 78 7.06 -7.14 -9.74
CA VAL A 78 6.63 -5.75 -9.52
C VAL A 78 6.21 -5.52 -8.08
N VAL A 79 6.88 -4.60 -7.41
CA VAL A 79 6.42 -4.03 -6.14
C VAL A 79 5.51 -2.85 -6.44
N VAL A 80 4.24 -2.93 -6.07
CA VAL A 80 3.30 -1.82 -6.18
C VAL A 80 3.35 -1.01 -4.90
N ARG A 81 3.82 0.23 -4.99
CA ARG A 81 3.89 1.11 -3.84
C ARG A 81 2.62 1.95 -3.72
N LEU A 82 1.76 1.58 -2.77
CA LEU A 82 0.56 2.33 -2.43
C LEU A 82 0.97 3.52 -1.55
N GLY A 83 1.03 4.70 -2.13
CA GLY A 83 1.61 5.89 -1.49
C GLY A 83 0.85 7.17 -1.80
N ALA A 84 1.58 8.21 -2.18
CA ALA A 84 1.19 9.61 -2.19
C ALA A 84 -0.18 9.96 -2.84
N HIS A 85 -0.62 9.19 -3.81
CA HIS A 85 -1.86 9.48 -4.56
C HIS A 85 -3.11 8.72 -4.04
N MET A 86 -2.96 7.91 -2.98
CA MET A 86 -4.06 7.13 -2.36
C MET A 86 -4.20 7.46 -0.87
N THR A 87 -4.08 8.74 -0.50
CA THR A 87 -4.04 9.20 0.90
C THR A 87 -5.25 10.00 1.32
N THR A 88 -6.26 10.12 0.46
CA THR A 88 -7.48 10.86 0.77
C THR A 88 -8.18 10.29 2.00
N ILE A 89 -8.61 11.16 2.91
CA ILE A 89 -9.40 10.80 4.09
C ILE A 89 -10.63 11.71 4.09
N SER A 90 -11.79 11.11 4.26
CA SER A 90 -13.08 11.80 4.37
C SER A 90 -13.99 11.09 5.36
N HIS A 91 -15.10 11.70 5.76
CA HIS A 91 -16.11 11.02 6.57
C HIS A 91 -17.53 11.45 6.16
N GLU A 92 -18.46 10.56 6.43
CA GLU A 92 -19.89 10.81 6.33
C GLU A 92 -20.56 10.25 7.60
N GLY A 93 -21.13 11.14 8.42
CA GLY A 93 -21.55 10.78 9.77
C GLY A 93 -20.37 10.23 10.58
N GLU A 94 -20.52 9.03 11.11
CA GLU A 94 -19.46 8.36 11.90
C GLU A 94 -18.57 7.44 11.05
N ILE A 95 -18.79 7.35 9.73
CA ILE A 95 -18.04 6.47 8.84
C ILE A 95 -16.87 7.24 8.22
N VAL A 96 -15.64 6.84 8.53
CA VAL A 96 -14.43 7.36 7.91
C VAL A 96 -14.06 6.51 6.71
N THR A 97 -13.83 7.17 5.57
CA THR A 97 -13.28 6.55 4.35
C THR A 97 -11.84 7.01 4.19
N ALA A 98 -10.91 6.06 4.05
CA ALA A 98 -9.51 6.36 3.89
C ALA A 98 -8.89 5.56 2.74
N GLY A 99 -8.05 6.21 1.96
CA GLY A 99 -7.26 5.57 0.92
C GLY A 99 -6.21 4.64 1.51
N SER A 100 -5.88 3.57 0.79
CA SER A 100 -4.94 2.52 1.25
C SER A 100 -3.53 3.03 1.57
N GLY A 101 -3.13 4.17 0.98
CA GLY A 101 -1.84 4.82 1.21
C GLY A 101 -1.86 5.84 2.36
N ALA A 102 -3.04 6.18 2.91
CA ALA A 102 -3.12 7.04 4.09
C ALA A 102 -2.44 6.37 5.28
N THR A 103 -1.67 7.14 6.07
CA THR A 103 -1.07 6.57 7.29
C THR A 103 -2.12 6.41 8.38
N ASP A 104 -2.03 5.33 9.14
CA ASP A 104 -2.93 5.03 10.24
C ASP A 104 -3.00 6.19 11.24
N ALA A 105 -1.84 6.78 11.56
CA ALA A 105 -1.75 7.96 12.41
C ALA A 105 -2.49 9.19 11.85
N ASN A 106 -2.53 9.37 10.52
CA ASN A 106 -3.27 10.49 9.91
C ASN A 106 -4.78 10.26 9.99
N VAL A 107 -5.22 9.00 9.86
CA VAL A 107 -6.65 8.64 10.05
C VAL A 107 -7.08 8.93 11.49
N ALA A 108 -6.28 8.50 12.49
CA ALA A 108 -6.56 8.81 13.90
C ALA A 108 -6.66 10.31 14.16
N ARG A 109 -5.70 11.10 13.64
CA ARG A 109 -5.70 12.56 13.81
C ARG A 109 -6.88 13.22 13.10
N TYR A 110 -7.25 12.72 11.92
CA TYR A 110 -8.41 13.20 11.17
C TYR A 110 -9.70 12.95 11.97
N ALA A 111 -9.89 11.73 12.48
CA ALA A 111 -11.04 11.37 13.30
C ALA A 111 -11.14 12.28 14.54
N ALA A 112 -10.05 12.44 15.28
CA ALA A 112 -10.02 13.30 16.47
C ALA A 112 -10.39 14.76 16.18
N ARG A 113 -9.91 15.34 15.06
CA ARG A 113 -10.26 16.72 14.65
C ARG A 113 -11.72 16.89 14.29
N ASN A 114 -12.40 15.81 13.89
CA ASN A 114 -13.82 15.82 13.53
C ASN A 114 -14.72 15.24 14.63
N GLY A 115 -14.20 15.04 15.85
CA GLY A 115 -14.97 14.55 16.99
C GLY A 115 -15.41 13.08 16.87
N LEU A 116 -14.76 12.29 16.02
CA LEU A 116 -15.06 10.88 15.80
C LEU A 116 -14.17 10.03 16.73
N ALA A 117 -14.81 9.20 17.54
CA ALA A 117 -14.15 8.30 18.49
C ALA A 117 -14.02 6.87 17.94
N GLY A 118 -13.16 6.06 18.58
CA GLY A 118 -12.99 4.63 18.26
C GLY A 118 -11.83 4.33 17.30
N LEU A 119 -11.15 5.36 16.77
CA LEU A 119 -10.01 5.22 15.85
C LEU A 119 -8.67 5.63 16.52
N GLU A 120 -8.65 5.87 17.82
CA GLU A 120 -7.49 6.38 18.56
C GLU A 120 -6.30 5.40 18.53
N PHE A 121 -6.59 4.09 18.55
CA PHE A 121 -5.56 3.05 18.55
C PHE A 121 -4.68 3.08 17.28
N LEU A 122 -5.21 3.60 16.17
CA LEU A 122 -4.47 3.73 14.92
C LEU A 122 -3.22 4.62 15.04
N ILE A 123 -3.16 5.52 16.04
CA ILE A 123 -1.97 6.34 16.28
C ILE A 123 -0.75 5.50 16.67
N GLY A 124 -0.97 4.32 17.25
CA GLY A 124 0.08 3.39 17.66
C GLY A 124 0.53 2.42 16.56
N ILE A 125 -0.09 2.47 15.38
CA ILE A 125 0.23 1.57 14.27
C ILE A 125 1.14 2.31 13.28
N PRO A 126 2.40 1.86 13.10
CA PRO A 126 3.32 2.49 12.17
C PRO A 126 3.10 1.94 10.75
N GLY A 127 2.02 2.36 10.11
CA GLY A 127 1.63 1.76 8.83
C GLY A 127 0.78 2.67 7.97
N THR A 128 0.21 2.07 6.94
CA THR A 128 -0.83 2.64 6.10
C THR A 128 -2.08 1.79 6.18
N VAL A 129 -3.24 2.38 5.93
CA VAL A 129 -4.55 1.72 5.99
C VAL A 129 -4.58 0.40 5.22
N GLY A 130 -4.02 0.36 4.01
CA GLY A 130 -3.95 -0.89 3.23
C GLY A 130 -3.08 -1.96 3.89
N GLY A 131 -1.94 -1.57 4.48
CA GLY A 131 -1.07 -2.47 5.23
C GLY A 131 -1.72 -2.95 6.53
N GLY A 132 -2.31 -2.02 7.29
CA GLY A 132 -3.04 -2.30 8.53
C GLY A 132 -4.20 -3.27 8.31
N LEU A 133 -5.00 -3.03 7.28
CA LEU A 133 -6.10 -3.91 6.90
C LEU A 133 -5.59 -5.32 6.52
N ARG A 134 -4.54 -5.40 5.69
CA ARG A 134 -3.98 -6.70 5.24
C ARG A 134 -3.45 -7.54 6.40
N MET A 135 -2.88 -6.89 7.41
CA MET A 135 -2.25 -7.53 8.56
C MET A 135 -3.19 -7.66 9.76
N ASN A 136 -4.42 -7.14 9.68
CA ASN A 136 -5.27 -6.94 10.84
C ASN A 136 -4.51 -6.27 11.99
N ALA A 137 -3.80 -5.19 11.68
CA ALA A 137 -2.93 -4.53 12.63
C ALA A 137 -3.72 -3.97 13.82
N GLY A 138 -3.14 -4.03 15.00
CA GLY A 138 -3.76 -3.56 16.22
C GLY A 138 -2.76 -2.90 17.18
N ALA A 139 -3.29 -2.08 18.07
CA ALA A 139 -2.57 -1.44 19.17
C ALA A 139 -3.55 -1.09 20.29
N TYR A 140 -3.06 -1.05 21.54
CA TYR A 140 -3.85 -0.64 22.70
C TYR A 140 -5.21 -1.37 22.87
N GLY A 141 -5.29 -2.61 22.40
CA GLY A 141 -6.49 -3.44 22.54
C GLY A 141 -7.51 -3.30 21.41
N GLY A 142 -7.30 -2.43 20.42
CA GLY A 142 -8.10 -2.31 19.20
C GLY A 142 -7.38 -2.90 18.01
N GLU A 143 -8.11 -3.37 17.01
CA GLU A 143 -7.56 -3.90 15.76
C GLU A 143 -8.45 -3.56 14.55
N PHE A 144 -7.89 -3.65 13.33
CA PHE A 144 -8.58 -3.24 12.10
C PHE A 144 -9.92 -3.94 11.87
N ARG A 145 -10.04 -5.24 12.19
CA ARG A 145 -11.29 -5.98 12.00
C ARG A 145 -12.45 -5.41 12.84
N ASP A 146 -12.15 -4.78 13.99
CA ASP A 146 -13.17 -4.27 14.89
C ASP A 146 -13.85 -3.00 14.34
N ILE A 147 -13.13 -2.26 13.48
CA ILE A 147 -13.57 -0.97 12.93
C ILE A 147 -13.89 -1.02 11.44
N THR A 148 -13.49 -2.10 10.75
CA THR A 148 -13.65 -2.18 9.29
C THR A 148 -15.07 -2.59 8.91
N ILE A 149 -15.83 -1.70 8.28
CA ILE A 149 -17.17 -1.97 7.75
C ILE A 149 -17.09 -2.53 6.34
N ARG A 150 -16.19 -1.97 5.50
CA ARG A 150 -16.04 -2.33 4.09
C ARG A 150 -14.63 -2.01 3.60
N ALA A 151 -14.14 -2.84 2.69
CA ALA A 151 -12.94 -2.57 1.92
C ALA A 151 -13.25 -2.71 0.42
N HIS A 152 -12.65 -1.83 -0.39
CA HIS A 152 -12.68 -1.92 -1.85
C HIS A 152 -11.26 -2.23 -2.32
N GLY A 153 -11.15 -3.17 -3.24
CA GLY A 153 -9.88 -3.61 -3.80
C GLY A 153 -10.00 -3.94 -5.27
N PHE A 154 -8.86 -4.20 -5.88
CA PHE A 154 -8.74 -4.73 -7.23
C PHE A 154 -8.10 -6.10 -7.17
N ASP A 155 -8.55 -7.00 -8.01
CA ASP A 155 -7.89 -8.26 -8.31
C ASP A 155 -7.32 -8.24 -9.73
N ARG A 156 -6.78 -9.37 -10.18
CA ARG A 156 -6.17 -9.54 -11.50
C ARG A 156 -7.11 -10.27 -12.49
N GLN A 157 -8.42 -10.36 -12.13
CA GLN A 157 -9.43 -11.02 -12.97
C GLN A 157 -10.27 -10.01 -13.73
#